data_bca8332155b46f54875233c2ac3e2066
#
_entry.id   bca8332155b46f54875233c2ac3e2066
#
_cell.length_a   1.000
_cell.length_b   1.000
_cell.length_c   1.000
_cell.angle_alpha   90.00
_cell.angle_beta   90.00
_cell.angle_gamma   90.00
#
_symmetry.space_group_name_H-M   'P 1'
#
loop_
_entity.id
_entity.type
_entity.pdbx_description
1 polymer ?
#
loop_
_entity_poly.entity_id
_entity_poly.type
_entity_poly.pdbx_seq_one_letter_code
_entity_poly.pdbx_strand_id
1 'polypeptide(L)'
;MRSLHPRIRLVWLLQAAISSAFLAAIVGVVDLLVLGFGTWLPAATFLGLFVLTGVHSLLRYRIWRYEIRDDELYLERGVFTRVKTVVPFVRIQHVDSRRSPLERLTGLASTVVYTAGSRGADVTVPGLTPTGADDLQRRLKALATDAEGDDAV
;
A
#
# COMPACT_ATOMS: atom_id res chain seq x y z
N MET A 1 -16.15 -5.20 -7.16
CA MET A 1 -15.07 -4.80 -6.24
C MET A 1 -14.14 -5.96 -5.98
N ARG A 2 -12.84 -5.76 -6.16
CA ARG A 2 -11.79 -6.77 -5.90
C ARG A 2 -11.08 -6.44 -4.60
N SER A 3 -10.79 -7.47 -3.79
CA SER A 3 -9.98 -7.36 -2.57
C SER A 3 -8.52 -7.65 -2.90
N LEU A 4 -7.63 -7.20 -2.03
CA LEU A 4 -6.20 -7.50 -2.13
C LEU A 4 -5.93 -8.98 -1.83
N HIS A 5 -4.78 -9.49 -2.31
CA HIS A 5 -4.35 -10.84 -1.98
C HIS A 5 -4.09 -10.99 -0.46
N PRO A 6 -4.54 -12.08 0.20
CA PRO A 6 -4.41 -12.24 1.65
C PRO A 6 -2.97 -12.12 2.20
N ARG A 7 -1.96 -12.47 1.39
CA ARG A 7 -0.54 -12.37 1.77
C ARG A 7 -0.05 -10.94 2.01
N ILE A 8 -0.76 -9.91 1.54
CA ILE A 8 -0.38 -8.51 1.79
C ILE A 8 -0.37 -8.19 3.29
N ARG A 9 -1.18 -8.91 4.09
CA ARG A 9 -1.14 -8.80 5.55
C ARG A 9 0.24 -9.13 6.10
N LEU A 10 0.93 -10.13 5.55
CA LEU A 10 2.28 -10.50 5.95
C LEU A 10 3.29 -9.38 5.64
N VAL A 11 3.19 -8.76 4.47
CA VAL A 11 4.04 -7.61 4.11
C VAL A 11 3.85 -6.48 5.11
N TRP A 12 2.61 -6.12 5.42
CA TRP A 12 2.32 -5.02 6.35
C TRP A 12 2.67 -5.37 7.80
N LEU A 13 2.50 -6.62 8.23
CA LEU A 13 2.95 -7.08 9.55
C LEU A 13 4.48 -7.10 9.66
N LEU A 14 5.20 -7.50 8.60
CA LEU A 14 6.66 -7.41 8.56
C LEU A 14 7.14 -5.96 8.62
N GLN A 15 6.49 -5.05 7.90
CA GLN A 15 6.78 -3.61 7.99
C GLN A 15 6.53 -3.08 9.41
N ALA A 16 5.42 -3.49 10.03
CA ALA A 16 5.10 -3.13 11.41
C ALA A 16 6.17 -3.65 12.39
N ALA A 17 6.63 -4.89 12.24
CA ALA A 17 7.67 -5.47 13.07
C ALA A 17 9.01 -4.73 12.90
N ILE A 18 9.43 -4.46 11.66
CA ILE A 18 10.67 -3.74 11.36
C ILE A 18 10.64 -2.32 11.95
N SER A 19 9.55 -1.57 11.72
CA SER A 19 9.42 -0.20 12.23
C SER A 19 9.35 -0.17 13.76
N SER A 20 8.64 -1.11 14.38
CA SER A 20 8.55 -1.22 15.83
C SER A 20 9.90 -1.60 16.45
N ALA A 21 10.65 -2.51 15.84
CA ALA A 21 11.98 -2.89 16.27
C ALA A 21 12.98 -1.72 16.17
N PHE A 22 12.91 -0.95 15.10
CA PHE A 22 13.74 0.23 14.91
C PHE A 22 13.49 1.29 15.98
N LEU A 23 12.22 1.61 16.26
CA LEU A 23 11.88 2.57 17.31
C LEU A 23 12.23 2.04 18.71
N ALA A 24 12.00 0.76 18.98
CA ALA A 24 12.39 0.14 20.25
C ALA A 24 13.90 0.15 20.45
N ALA A 25 14.69 -0.03 19.39
CA ALA A 25 16.15 0.08 19.45
C ALA A 25 16.61 1.50 19.81
N ILE A 26 15.98 2.53 19.23
CA ILE A 26 16.28 3.93 19.60
C ILE A 26 15.97 4.16 21.08
N VAL A 27 14.79 3.72 21.55
CA VAL A 27 14.40 3.83 22.96
C VAL A 27 15.40 3.08 23.85
N GLY A 28 15.85 1.91 23.45
CA GLY A 28 16.84 1.12 24.19
C GLY A 28 18.19 1.82 24.31
N VAL A 29 18.65 2.47 23.25
CA VAL A 29 19.89 3.28 23.29
C VAL A 29 19.72 4.48 24.22
N VAL A 30 18.60 5.19 24.17
CA VAL A 30 18.32 6.32 25.06
C VAL A 30 18.20 5.84 26.51
N ASP A 31 17.54 4.72 26.75
CA ASP A 31 17.44 4.14 28.09
C ASP A 31 18.82 3.78 28.67
N LEU A 32 19.66 3.14 27.86
CA LEU A 32 21.01 2.76 28.29
C LEU A 32 21.90 3.96 28.62
N LEU A 33 21.79 5.06 27.88
CA LEU A 33 22.67 6.23 28.03
C LEU A 33 22.16 7.27 29.02
N VAL A 34 20.85 7.35 29.22
CA VAL A 34 20.25 8.49 29.94
C VAL A 34 19.28 8.07 31.04
N LEU A 35 18.39 7.12 30.78
CA LEU A 35 17.25 6.85 31.67
C LEU A 35 17.53 5.77 32.71
N GLY A 36 18.17 4.67 32.33
CA GLY A 36 18.54 3.58 33.22
C GLY A 36 17.35 2.74 33.75
N PHE A 37 16.21 2.73 33.06
CA PHE A 37 15.05 1.93 33.46
C PHE A 37 15.21 0.45 33.22
N GLY A 38 16.12 0.06 32.31
CA GLY A 38 16.44 -1.32 32.00
C GLY A 38 15.69 -1.88 30.78
N THR A 39 15.99 -3.11 30.45
CA THR A 39 15.58 -3.75 29.19
C THR A 39 14.07 -3.92 28.99
N TRP A 40 13.26 -3.75 30.02
CA TRP A 40 11.79 -3.84 29.91
C TRP A 40 11.21 -2.68 29.08
N LEU A 41 11.83 -1.49 29.14
CA LEU A 41 11.31 -0.30 28.45
C LEU A 41 11.34 -0.47 26.92
N PRO A 42 12.45 -0.82 26.26
CA PRO A 42 12.45 -1.11 24.82
C PRO A 42 11.58 -2.31 24.45
N ALA A 43 11.49 -3.33 25.31
CA ALA A 43 10.61 -4.49 25.06
C ALA A 43 9.13 -4.10 25.08
N ALA A 44 8.70 -3.30 26.06
CA ALA A 44 7.34 -2.78 26.12
C ALA A 44 7.01 -1.87 24.95
N THR A 45 7.97 -1.03 24.54
CA THR A 45 7.84 -0.16 23.35
C THR A 45 7.65 -0.98 22.08
N PHE A 46 8.48 -2.01 21.88
CA PHE A 46 8.32 -2.92 20.73
C PHE A 46 6.94 -3.56 20.71
N LEU A 47 6.54 -4.18 21.82
CA LEU A 47 5.28 -4.90 21.89
C LEU A 47 4.07 -3.97 21.67
N GLY A 48 4.05 -2.81 22.32
CA GLY A 48 2.98 -1.83 22.20
C GLY A 48 2.84 -1.31 20.77
N LEU A 49 3.95 -0.90 20.14
CA LEU A 49 3.95 -0.42 18.76
C LEU A 49 3.59 -1.53 17.77
N PHE A 50 4.11 -2.75 17.96
CA PHE A 50 3.81 -3.87 17.08
C PHE A 50 2.33 -4.27 17.13
N VAL A 51 1.73 -4.32 18.32
CA VAL A 51 0.29 -4.59 18.46
C VAL A 51 -0.53 -3.48 17.80
N LEU A 52 -0.22 -2.21 18.07
CA LEU A 52 -0.95 -1.07 17.50
C LEU A 52 -0.88 -1.05 15.97
N THR A 53 0.33 -1.14 15.42
CA THR A 53 0.54 -1.11 13.95
C THR A 53 0.06 -2.38 13.27
N GLY A 54 0.13 -3.53 13.96
CA GLY A 54 -0.42 -4.81 13.49
C GLY A 54 -1.95 -4.78 13.37
N VAL A 55 -2.64 -4.33 14.41
CA VAL A 55 -4.10 -4.14 14.37
C VAL A 55 -4.49 -3.16 13.26
N HIS A 56 -3.80 -2.02 13.14
CA HIS A 56 -4.03 -1.07 12.06
C HIS A 56 -3.88 -1.72 10.68
N SER A 57 -2.84 -2.53 10.48
CA SER A 57 -2.57 -3.24 9.22
C SER A 57 -3.68 -4.24 8.86
N LEU A 58 -4.21 -4.96 9.85
CA LEU A 58 -5.32 -5.89 9.64
C LEU A 58 -6.62 -5.16 9.30
N LEU A 59 -6.92 -4.05 9.97
CA LEU A 59 -8.07 -3.21 9.64
C LEU A 59 -7.94 -2.60 8.25
N ARG A 60 -6.76 -2.13 7.89
CA ARG A 60 -6.45 -1.61 6.56
C ARG A 60 -6.74 -2.65 5.47
N TYR A 61 -6.35 -3.91 5.67
CA TYR A 61 -6.63 -5.00 4.73
C TYR A 61 -8.13 -5.20 4.51
N ARG A 62 -8.95 -5.12 5.56
CA ARG A 62 -10.41 -5.33 5.48
C ARG A 62 -11.12 -4.24 4.68
N ILE A 63 -10.61 -3.03 4.72
CA ILE A 63 -11.25 -1.86 4.11
C ILE A 63 -10.77 -1.65 2.67
N TRP A 64 -9.51 -2.03 2.37
CA TRP A 64 -8.89 -1.74 1.10
C TRP A 64 -9.52 -2.55 -0.04
N ARG A 65 -10.08 -1.84 -1.04
CA ARG A 65 -10.73 -2.43 -2.22
C ARG A 65 -10.50 -1.59 -3.46
N TYR A 66 -10.57 -2.21 -4.65
CA TYR A 66 -10.51 -1.52 -5.92
C TYR A 66 -11.47 -2.14 -6.93
N GLU A 67 -11.84 -1.36 -7.94
CA GLU A 67 -12.74 -1.76 -9.01
C GLU A 67 -12.40 -1.03 -10.29
N ILE A 68 -12.36 -1.74 -11.40
CA ILE A 68 -12.27 -1.17 -12.73
C ILE A 68 -13.70 -1.03 -13.21
N ARG A 69 -14.16 0.20 -13.43
CA ARG A 69 -15.46 0.55 -14.00
C ARG A 69 -15.31 0.84 -15.48
N ASP A 70 -16.38 1.27 -16.15
CA ASP A 70 -16.38 1.45 -17.59
C ASP A 70 -15.41 2.54 -18.07
N ASP A 71 -15.28 3.65 -17.29
CA ASP A 71 -14.52 4.84 -17.62
C ASP A 71 -13.50 5.26 -16.56
N GLU A 72 -13.44 4.54 -15.43
CA GLU A 72 -12.63 4.93 -14.27
C GLU A 72 -12.07 3.75 -13.46
N LEU A 73 -10.94 3.98 -12.79
CA LEU A 73 -10.44 3.14 -11.72
C LEU A 73 -10.91 3.69 -10.36
N TYR A 74 -11.74 2.92 -9.66
CA TYR A 74 -12.25 3.25 -8.34
C TYR A 74 -11.45 2.54 -7.25
N LEU A 75 -11.06 3.28 -6.20
CA LEU A 75 -10.36 2.73 -5.04
C LEU A 75 -11.01 3.22 -3.74
N GLU A 76 -11.12 2.31 -2.78
CA GLU A 76 -11.54 2.63 -1.41
C GLU A 76 -10.48 2.18 -0.43
N ARG A 77 -10.03 3.10 0.45
CA ARG A 77 -8.94 2.86 1.41
C ARG A 77 -9.12 3.74 2.66
N GLY A 78 -8.35 3.42 3.71
CA GLY A 78 -8.26 4.20 4.95
C GLY A 78 -9.05 3.61 6.11
N VAL A 79 -8.41 3.53 7.28
CA VAL A 79 -8.98 2.95 8.51
C VAL A 79 -9.74 4.00 9.30
N PHE A 80 -9.11 5.13 9.58
CA PHE A 80 -9.72 6.24 10.34
C PHE A 80 -10.52 7.16 9.45
N THR A 81 -9.99 7.49 8.29
CA THR A 81 -10.66 8.32 7.28
C THR A 81 -10.85 7.50 6.02
N ARG A 82 -12.09 7.26 5.63
CA ARG A 82 -12.38 6.59 4.36
C ARG A 82 -12.09 7.53 3.20
N VAL A 83 -11.17 7.12 2.35
CA VAL A 83 -10.80 7.84 1.14
C VAL A 83 -11.28 7.03 -0.06
N LYS A 84 -12.15 7.63 -0.85
CA LYS A 84 -12.60 7.11 -2.15
C LYS A 84 -11.86 7.87 -3.23
N THR A 85 -11.05 7.17 -4.00
CA THR A 85 -10.29 7.75 -5.10
C THR A 85 -10.88 7.27 -6.41
N VAL A 86 -11.15 8.20 -7.30
CA VAL A 86 -11.65 7.97 -8.65
C VAL A 86 -10.60 8.47 -9.62
N VAL A 87 -10.14 7.59 -10.50
CA VAL A 87 -9.13 7.92 -11.52
C VAL A 87 -9.75 7.67 -12.90
N PRO A 88 -10.23 8.69 -13.61
CA PRO A 88 -10.68 8.55 -14.99
C PRO A 88 -9.55 8.08 -15.89
N PHE A 89 -9.83 7.17 -16.83
CA PHE A 89 -8.80 6.59 -17.69
C PHE A 89 -8.09 7.63 -18.56
N VAL A 90 -8.78 8.66 -19.03
CA VAL A 90 -8.21 9.79 -19.79
C VAL A 90 -7.14 10.58 -19.01
N ARG A 91 -7.07 10.44 -17.68
CA ARG A 91 -6.04 11.07 -16.84
C ARG A 91 -4.85 10.18 -16.55
N ILE A 92 -4.86 8.93 -16.95
CA ILE A 92 -3.75 7.99 -16.74
C ILE A 92 -2.65 8.32 -17.74
N GLN A 93 -1.48 8.73 -17.23
CA GLN A 93 -0.29 9.00 -18.06
C GLN A 93 0.61 7.78 -18.20
N HIS A 94 0.77 7.04 -17.11
CA HIS A 94 1.68 5.91 -17.05
C HIS A 94 1.24 4.90 -15.99
N VAL A 95 1.51 3.62 -16.25
CA VAL A 95 1.17 2.53 -15.31
C VAL A 95 2.38 1.60 -15.19
N ASP A 96 2.89 1.44 -13.96
CA ASP A 96 4.02 0.57 -13.65
C ASP A 96 3.61 -0.62 -12.80
N SER A 97 4.22 -1.77 -13.05
CA SER A 97 4.24 -2.91 -12.14
C SER A 97 5.49 -2.82 -11.27
N ARG A 98 5.33 -2.89 -9.95
CA ARG A 98 6.39 -2.68 -8.96
C ARG A 98 6.46 -3.82 -7.97
N ARG A 99 7.68 -4.16 -7.54
CA ARG A 99 7.92 -5.18 -6.52
C ARG A 99 8.96 -4.69 -5.52
N SER A 100 8.53 -4.33 -4.32
CA SER A 100 9.43 -4.02 -3.20
C SER A 100 10.14 -5.29 -2.68
N PRO A 101 11.23 -5.18 -1.90
CA PRO A 101 11.91 -6.33 -1.32
C PRO A 101 10.99 -7.27 -0.53
N LEU A 102 10.09 -6.71 0.30
CA LEU A 102 9.12 -7.50 1.08
C LEU A 102 8.05 -8.16 0.20
N GLU A 103 7.61 -7.48 -0.86
CA GLU A 103 6.69 -8.07 -1.83
C GLU A 103 7.36 -9.21 -2.61
N ARG A 104 8.65 -9.09 -2.94
CA ARG A 104 9.40 -10.18 -3.56
C ARG A 104 9.49 -11.41 -2.65
N LEU A 105 9.74 -11.22 -1.36
CA LEU A 105 9.79 -12.32 -0.37
C LEU A 105 8.44 -13.03 -0.21
N THR A 106 7.33 -12.31 -0.36
CA THR A 106 5.97 -12.85 -0.19
C THR A 106 5.31 -13.26 -1.51
N GLY A 107 6.01 -13.11 -2.64
CA GLY A 107 5.49 -13.43 -3.97
C GLY A 107 4.39 -12.46 -4.42
N LEU A 108 4.46 -11.20 -3.98
CA LEU A 108 3.51 -10.15 -4.32
C LEU A 108 4.12 -9.06 -5.21
N ALA A 109 3.26 -8.23 -5.76
CA ALA A 109 3.57 -7.04 -6.54
C ALA A 109 2.50 -5.96 -6.29
N SER A 110 2.77 -4.76 -6.74
CA SER A 110 1.83 -3.64 -6.77
C SER A 110 1.84 -2.97 -8.14
N THR A 111 0.70 -2.36 -8.50
CA THR A 111 0.58 -1.54 -9.70
C THR A 111 0.49 -0.08 -9.28
N VAL A 112 1.33 0.77 -9.86
CA VAL A 112 1.34 2.21 -9.64
C VAL A 112 0.77 2.90 -10.86
N VAL A 113 -0.26 3.71 -10.66
CA VAL A 113 -0.95 4.47 -11.69
C VAL A 113 -0.57 5.94 -11.52
N TYR A 114 0.13 6.48 -12.48
CA TYR A 114 0.51 7.89 -12.55
C TYR A 114 -0.53 8.67 -13.33
N THR A 115 -1.00 9.78 -12.76
CA THR A 115 -2.08 10.57 -13.34
C THR A 115 -1.62 11.98 -13.66
N ALA A 116 -2.23 12.59 -14.69
CA ALA A 116 -2.07 14.01 -14.98
C ALA A 116 -2.72 14.84 -13.87
N GLY A 117 -1.92 15.49 -13.02
CA GLY A 117 -2.43 16.30 -11.91
C GLY A 117 -1.32 16.84 -11.02
N SER A 118 -1.71 17.41 -9.89
CA SER A 118 -0.79 17.94 -8.88
C SER A 118 0.00 16.82 -8.21
N ARG A 119 1.14 17.18 -7.59
CA ARG A 119 2.01 16.24 -6.85
C ARG A 119 1.20 15.37 -5.89
N GLY A 120 1.36 14.05 -5.97
CA GLY A 120 0.66 13.08 -5.11
C GLY A 120 -0.65 12.53 -5.69
N ALA A 121 -0.95 12.80 -6.95
CA ALA A 121 -2.09 12.20 -7.66
C ALA A 121 -1.88 10.72 -8.05
N ASP A 122 -0.69 10.18 -7.79
CA ASP A 122 -0.36 8.78 -8.07
C ASP A 122 -1.11 7.83 -7.15
N VAL A 123 -1.61 6.75 -7.73
CA VAL A 123 -2.40 5.76 -7.03
C VAL A 123 -1.73 4.41 -7.10
N THR A 124 -1.56 3.75 -5.96
CA THR A 124 -0.98 2.41 -5.89
C THR A 124 -2.02 1.38 -5.51
N VAL A 125 -2.13 0.30 -6.28
CA VAL A 125 -2.89 -0.91 -5.97
C VAL A 125 -1.90 -1.97 -5.47
N PRO A 126 -1.79 -2.19 -4.14
CA PRO A 126 -0.86 -3.14 -3.56
C PRO A 126 -1.42 -4.55 -3.51
N GLY A 127 -0.59 -5.52 -3.13
CA GLY A 127 -1.04 -6.87 -2.81
C GLY A 127 -1.66 -7.63 -3.96
N LEU A 128 -1.09 -7.50 -5.13
CA LEU A 128 -1.41 -8.31 -6.30
C LEU A 128 -0.42 -9.46 -6.43
N THR A 129 -0.79 -10.52 -7.14
CA THR A 129 0.20 -11.47 -7.65
C THR A 129 1.01 -10.79 -8.76
N PRO A 130 2.26 -11.22 -9.08
CA PRO A 130 3.02 -10.66 -10.18
C PRO A 130 2.25 -10.64 -11.50
N THR A 131 1.63 -11.78 -11.86
CA THR A 131 0.78 -11.88 -13.05
C THR A 131 -0.44 -10.96 -12.96
N GLY A 132 -1.06 -10.84 -11.80
CA GLY A 132 -2.20 -9.94 -11.58
C GLY A 132 -1.84 -8.45 -11.71
N ALA A 133 -0.62 -8.07 -11.28
CA ALA A 133 -0.12 -6.71 -11.46
C ALA A 133 0.15 -6.38 -12.92
N ASP A 134 0.76 -7.33 -13.66
CA ASP A 134 1.02 -7.17 -15.10
C ASP A 134 -0.28 -7.15 -15.91
N ASP A 135 -1.26 -7.97 -15.54
CA ASP A 135 -2.59 -7.97 -16.17
C ASP A 135 -3.33 -6.65 -15.93
N LEU A 136 -3.28 -6.15 -14.69
CA LEU A 136 -3.88 -4.87 -14.34
C LEU A 136 -3.21 -3.72 -15.11
N GLN A 137 -1.88 -3.73 -15.19
CA GLN A 137 -1.10 -2.74 -15.96
C GLN A 137 -1.52 -2.73 -17.43
N ARG A 138 -1.54 -3.90 -18.09
CA ARG A 138 -1.95 -4.01 -19.50
C ARG A 138 -3.37 -3.52 -19.72
N ARG A 139 -4.29 -3.91 -18.85
CA ARG A 139 -5.71 -3.54 -18.95
C ARG A 139 -5.90 -2.04 -18.77
N LEU A 140 -5.28 -1.42 -17.77
CA LEU A 140 -5.39 0.03 -17.55
C LEU A 140 -4.76 0.82 -18.71
N LYS A 141 -3.64 0.34 -19.25
CA LYS A 141 -3.00 0.97 -20.42
C LYS A 141 -3.91 0.92 -21.65
N ALA A 142 -4.54 -0.22 -21.93
CA ALA A 142 -5.48 -0.35 -23.05
C ALA A 142 -6.67 0.60 -22.89
N LEU A 143 -7.31 0.59 -21.71
CA LEU A 143 -8.45 1.47 -21.42
C LEU A 143 -8.10 2.96 -21.48
N ALA A 144 -6.91 3.35 -21.06
CA ALA A 144 -6.42 4.73 -21.17
C ALA A 144 -6.23 5.14 -22.63
N THR A 145 -5.68 4.25 -23.47
CA THR A 145 -5.50 4.52 -24.92
C THR A 145 -6.83 4.62 -25.65
N ASP A 146 -7.79 3.75 -25.33
CA ASP A 146 -9.13 3.77 -25.91
C ASP A 146 -9.88 5.06 -25.55
N ALA A 147 -9.77 5.50 -24.27
CA ALA A 147 -10.39 6.73 -23.79
C ALA A 147 -9.80 7.99 -24.44
N GLU A 148 -8.48 8.03 -24.74
CA GLU A 148 -7.85 9.14 -25.49
C GLU A 148 -8.34 9.20 -26.94
N GLY A 149 -8.64 8.04 -27.54
CA GLY A 149 -9.16 7.97 -28.92
C GLY A 149 -10.60 8.45 -29.06
N ASP A 150 -11.43 8.25 -28.04
CA ASP A 150 -12.84 8.67 -28.04
C ASP A 150 -13.00 10.19 -27.83
N ASP A 151 -12.10 10.84 -27.09
CA ASP A 151 -12.07 12.29 -26.88
C ASP A 151 -11.53 13.09 -28.10
N ALA A 152 -10.94 12.40 -29.08
CA ALA A 152 -10.29 13.02 -30.25
C ALA A 152 -11.21 13.11 -31.50
N VAL A 153 -12.52 12.78 -31.40
CA VAL A 153 -13.48 12.79 -32.52
C VAL A 153 -14.44 13.99 -32.46
#